data_3775ba30e8cbaa76d66736497ac18c45
#
_entry.id   3775ba30e8cbaa76d66736497ac18c45
#
_cell.length_a   1.000
_cell.length_b   1.000
_cell.length_c   1.000
_cell.angle_alpha   90.00
_cell.angle_beta   90.00
_cell.angle_gamma   90.00
#
_symmetry.space_group_name_H-M   'P 1'
#
loop_
_entity.id
_entity.type
_entity.pdbx_description
1 polymer ?
#
loop_
_entity_poly.entity_id
_entity_poly.type
_entity_poly.pdbx_seq_one_letter_code
_entity_poly.pdbx_strand_id
1 'polypeptide(L)'
;MTNIEKEIRQGKYYSAYNDLNKIGYVYSIENLMHDLPHINSMEKYCFLMYAISRNETSQLHMSICELLMFDPFFHYVYPLVYWHIQKAIILSPSDYTINERVLDTFSSSPDSPFTDEELYHYAQSIIRSCPNNVTAQDIVTTYENRL
;
A
#
# COMPACT_ATOMS: atom_id res chain seq x y z
N MET A 1 -5.72 12.97 -22.84
CA MET A 1 -4.72 11.91 -22.55
C MET A 1 -3.33 12.47 -22.75
N THR A 2 -2.51 12.42 -21.72
CA THR A 2 -1.13 12.92 -21.73
C THR A 2 -0.19 12.00 -22.55
N ASN A 3 1.03 12.47 -22.87
CA ASN A 3 2.03 11.61 -23.50
C ASN A 3 2.41 10.42 -22.64
N ILE A 4 2.56 10.65 -21.33
CA ILE A 4 2.88 9.60 -20.33
C ILE A 4 1.81 8.51 -20.30
N GLU A 5 0.52 8.89 -20.30
CA GLU A 5 -0.57 7.92 -20.35
C GLU A 5 -0.54 7.06 -21.62
N LYS A 6 -0.23 7.67 -22.78
CA LYS A 6 -0.07 6.92 -24.03
C LYS A 6 1.08 5.93 -23.96
N GLU A 7 2.20 6.32 -23.37
CA GLU A 7 3.36 5.45 -23.18
C GLU A 7 3.04 4.27 -22.29
N ILE A 8 2.35 4.50 -21.16
CA ILE A 8 1.91 3.42 -20.26
C ILE A 8 0.99 2.45 -20.99
N ARG A 9 -0.03 2.94 -21.70
CA ARG A 9 -0.95 2.10 -22.47
C ARG A 9 -0.26 1.28 -23.58
N GLN A 10 0.83 1.79 -24.11
CA GLN A 10 1.64 1.10 -25.13
C GLN A 10 2.70 0.16 -24.51
N GLY A 11 2.77 0.05 -23.19
CA GLY A 11 3.79 -0.74 -22.50
C GLY A 11 5.19 -0.12 -22.52
N LYS A 12 5.32 1.17 -22.91
CA LYS A 12 6.58 1.92 -22.91
C LYS A 12 6.93 2.43 -21.51
N TYR A 13 6.95 1.52 -20.53
CA TYR A 13 7.10 1.85 -19.11
C TYR A 13 8.43 2.55 -18.80
N TYR A 14 9.51 2.19 -19.48
CA TYR A 14 10.82 2.84 -19.29
C TYR A 14 10.75 4.36 -19.58
N SER A 15 10.13 4.75 -20.69
CA SER A 15 9.97 6.16 -21.07
C SER A 15 9.11 6.91 -20.05
N ALA A 16 7.91 6.39 -19.77
CA ALA A 16 6.99 6.97 -18.79
C ALA A 16 7.62 7.12 -17.39
N TYR A 17 8.32 6.10 -16.92
CA TYR A 17 9.00 6.12 -15.62
C TYR A 17 10.08 7.19 -15.56
N ASN A 18 10.93 7.30 -16.59
CA ASN A 18 11.97 8.31 -16.63
C ASN A 18 11.40 9.72 -16.70
N ASP A 19 10.35 9.94 -17.47
CA ASP A 19 9.73 11.27 -17.58
C ASP A 19 9.05 11.70 -16.29
N LEU A 20 8.38 10.79 -15.58
CA LEU A 20 7.84 11.05 -14.24
C LEU A 20 8.95 11.35 -13.21
N ASN A 21 10.03 10.59 -13.23
CA ASN A 21 11.14 10.82 -12.28
C ASN A 21 11.88 12.14 -12.53
N LYS A 22 11.99 12.60 -13.77
CA LYS A 22 12.57 13.92 -14.10
C LYS A 22 11.82 15.07 -13.43
N ILE A 23 10.52 14.93 -13.22
CA ILE A 23 9.69 15.94 -12.55
C ILE A 23 9.53 15.69 -11.05
N GLY A 24 10.23 14.68 -10.49
CA GLY A 24 10.14 14.33 -9.06
C GLY A 24 8.78 13.75 -8.67
N TYR A 25 8.17 12.95 -9.54
CA TYR A 25 6.82 12.40 -9.32
C TYR A 25 6.74 11.54 -8.06
N VAL A 26 5.70 11.81 -7.26
CA VAL A 26 5.38 11.01 -6.07
C VAL A 26 4.37 9.93 -6.47
N TYR A 27 4.79 8.66 -6.39
CA TYR A 27 3.96 7.50 -6.69
C TYR A 27 2.99 7.21 -5.55
N SER A 28 1.93 7.99 -5.42
CA SER A 28 0.80 7.74 -4.54
C SER A 28 -0.45 7.42 -5.35
N ILE A 29 -1.42 6.72 -4.74
CA ILE A 29 -2.66 6.40 -5.43
C ILE A 29 -3.43 7.68 -5.81
N GLU A 30 -3.41 8.68 -4.93
CA GLU A 30 -4.05 9.98 -5.18
C GLU A 30 -3.48 10.66 -6.43
N ASN A 31 -2.15 10.77 -6.52
CA ASN A 31 -1.50 11.35 -7.70
C ASN A 31 -1.76 10.52 -8.97
N LEU A 32 -1.70 9.19 -8.88
CA LEU A 32 -2.00 8.31 -10.01
C LEU A 32 -3.43 8.48 -10.52
N MET A 33 -4.40 8.64 -9.62
CA MET A 33 -5.80 8.86 -10.00
C MET A 33 -6.02 10.24 -10.58
N HIS A 34 -5.35 11.26 -10.04
CA HIS A 34 -5.48 12.64 -10.49
C HIS A 34 -4.73 12.91 -11.80
N ASP A 35 -3.45 12.49 -11.87
CA ASP A 35 -2.55 12.89 -12.97
C ASP A 35 -2.62 11.94 -14.17
N LEU A 36 -3.06 10.70 -13.96
CA LEU A 36 -3.18 9.66 -14.97
C LEU A 36 -4.62 9.11 -15.06
N PRO A 37 -5.63 9.97 -15.25
CA PRO A 37 -7.03 9.57 -15.16
C PRO A 37 -7.49 8.67 -16.30
N HIS A 38 -6.78 8.64 -17.44
CA HIS A 38 -7.17 7.89 -18.63
C HIS A 38 -6.54 6.50 -18.76
N ILE A 39 -5.71 6.08 -17.81
CA ILE A 39 -5.23 4.69 -17.72
C ILE A 39 -6.08 3.89 -16.73
N ASN A 40 -6.38 2.65 -17.09
CA ASN A 40 -7.19 1.78 -16.25
C ASN A 40 -6.38 1.18 -15.09
N SER A 41 -7.07 0.52 -14.18
CA SER A 41 -6.48 -0.05 -12.96
C SER A 41 -5.40 -1.09 -13.23
N MET A 42 -5.59 -1.94 -14.24
CA MET A 42 -4.58 -2.93 -14.62
C MET A 42 -3.34 -2.26 -15.23
N GLU A 43 -3.53 -1.24 -16.04
CA GLU A 43 -2.42 -0.45 -16.61
C GLU A 43 -1.63 0.26 -15.49
N LYS A 44 -2.32 0.81 -14.49
CA LYS A 44 -1.69 1.39 -13.29
C LYS A 44 -0.90 0.33 -12.51
N TYR A 45 -1.52 -0.82 -12.26
CA TYR A 45 -0.87 -1.91 -11.55
C TYR A 45 0.41 -2.38 -12.25
N CYS A 46 0.34 -2.65 -13.57
CA CYS A 46 1.50 -3.07 -14.35
C CYS A 46 2.61 -2.02 -14.34
N PHE A 47 2.24 -0.75 -14.44
CA PHE A 47 3.22 0.35 -14.39
C PHE A 47 3.88 0.50 -13.02
N LEU A 48 3.12 0.38 -11.92
CA LEU A 48 3.67 0.39 -10.57
C LEU A 48 4.60 -0.80 -10.32
N MET A 49 4.25 -1.99 -10.81
CA MET A 49 5.13 -3.16 -10.73
C MET A 49 6.43 -2.96 -11.52
N TYR A 50 6.36 -2.28 -12.67
CA TYR A 50 7.57 -1.87 -13.38
C TYR A 50 8.39 -0.89 -12.55
N ALA A 51 7.77 0.13 -11.94
CA ALA A 51 8.46 1.09 -11.09
C ALA A 51 9.18 0.41 -9.90
N ILE A 52 8.54 -0.57 -9.24
CA ILE A 52 9.17 -1.41 -8.20
C ILE A 52 10.40 -2.13 -8.75
N SER A 53 10.32 -2.70 -9.94
CA SER A 53 11.46 -3.41 -10.54
C SER A 53 12.67 -2.49 -10.82
N ARG A 54 12.44 -1.19 -10.91
CA ARG A 54 13.49 -0.18 -11.15
C ARG A 54 14.05 0.41 -9.84
N ASN A 55 13.19 0.66 -8.88
CA ASN A 55 13.57 1.19 -7.56
C ASN A 55 12.48 0.80 -6.54
N GLU A 56 12.69 -0.29 -5.84
CA GLU A 56 11.75 -0.80 -4.83
C GLU A 56 11.70 0.13 -3.61
N THR A 57 10.52 0.64 -3.29
CA THR A 57 10.28 1.49 -2.11
C THR A 57 9.02 1.07 -1.36
N SER A 58 8.97 1.35 -0.06
CA SER A 58 7.77 1.13 0.75
C SER A 58 6.56 1.88 0.20
N GLN A 59 6.77 3.11 -0.29
CA GLN A 59 5.72 3.94 -0.91
C GLN A 59 5.08 3.28 -2.13
N LEU A 60 5.88 2.68 -3.02
CA LEU A 60 5.37 1.96 -4.19
C LEU A 60 4.54 0.75 -3.80
N HIS A 61 4.99 -0.03 -2.81
CA HIS A 61 4.22 -1.16 -2.28
C HIS A 61 2.89 -0.71 -1.66
N MET A 62 2.88 0.36 -0.88
CA MET A 62 1.65 0.91 -0.29
C MET A 62 0.70 1.43 -1.35
N SER A 63 1.20 2.08 -2.41
CA SER A 63 0.37 2.54 -3.53
C SER A 63 -0.31 1.38 -4.27
N ILE A 64 0.39 0.26 -4.42
CA ILE A 64 -0.22 -0.97 -4.98
C ILE A 64 -1.29 -1.53 -4.04
N CYS A 65 -1.04 -1.58 -2.72
CA CYS A 65 -2.04 -2.03 -1.76
C CYS A 65 -3.32 -1.20 -1.86
N GLU A 66 -3.20 0.11 -1.89
CA GLU A 66 -4.34 1.02 -2.01
C GLU A 66 -5.10 0.81 -3.34
N LEU A 67 -4.38 0.67 -4.46
CA LEU A 67 -4.99 0.38 -5.75
C LEU A 67 -5.77 -0.94 -5.72
N LEU A 68 -5.17 -2.00 -5.21
CA LEU A 68 -5.78 -3.34 -5.16
C LEU A 68 -7.01 -3.38 -4.24
N MET A 69 -6.99 -2.66 -3.13
CA MET A 69 -8.05 -2.71 -2.13
C MET A 69 -9.25 -1.84 -2.46
N PHE A 70 -9.02 -0.66 -3.05
CA PHE A 70 -10.07 0.33 -3.24
C PHE A 70 -10.60 0.41 -4.66
N ASP A 71 -9.95 -0.22 -5.63
CA ASP A 71 -10.46 -0.27 -7.00
C ASP A 71 -11.34 -1.50 -7.19
N PRO A 72 -12.63 -1.31 -7.56
CA PRO A 72 -13.58 -2.42 -7.70
C PRO A 72 -13.24 -3.39 -8.85
N PHE A 73 -12.28 -3.07 -9.69
CA PHE A 73 -11.78 -3.98 -10.73
C PHE A 73 -11.07 -5.21 -10.14
N PHE A 74 -10.45 -5.07 -8.96
CA PHE A 74 -9.69 -6.13 -8.31
C PHE A 74 -10.54 -6.91 -7.30
N HIS A 75 -10.51 -8.23 -7.40
CA HIS A 75 -11.20 -9.14 -6.48
C HIS A 75 -10.23 -10.20 -5.96
N TYR A 76 -10.47 -10.69 -4.73
CA TYR A 76 -9.67 -11.77 -4.11
C TYR A 76 -8.17 -11.47 -4.00
N VAL A 77 -7.83 -10.22 -3.72
CA VAL A 77 -6.44 -9.71 -3.77
C VAL A 77 -5.73 -9.72 -2.41
N TYR A 78 -6.38 -10.11 -1.33
CA TYR A 78 -5.81 -10.03 0.02
C TYR A 78 -4.46 -10.73 0.20
N PRO A 79 -4.17 -11.91 -0.38
CA PRO A 79 -2.84 -12.49 -0.30
C PRO A 79 -1.76 -11.62 -0.95
N LEU A 80 -2.10 -10.93 -2.05
CA LEU A 80 -1.19 -10.01 -2.73
C LEU A 80 -1.00 -8.72 -1.93
N VAL A 81 -2.08 -8.18 -1.36
CA VAL A 81 -2.03 -7.03 -0.44
C VAL A 81 -1.15 -7.35 0.78
N TYR A 82 -1.34 -8.50 1.41
CA TYR A 82 -0.50 -8.98 2.51
C TYR A 82 0.98 -8.98 2.13
N TRP A 83 1.33 -9.55 0.98
CA TRP A 83 2.71 -9.62 0.50
C TRP A 83 3.31 -8.22 0.31
N HIS A 84 2.58 -7.29 -0.31
CA HIS A 84 3.06 -5.92 -0.51
C HIS A 84 3.23 -5.16 0.81
N ILE A 85 2.33 -5.34 1.77
CA ILE A 85 2.44 -4.74 3.11
C ILE A 85 3.70 -5.27 3.82
N GLN A 86 3.96 -6.58 3.80
CA GLN A 86 5.16 -7.16 4.38
C GLN A 86 6.43 -6.57 3.76
N LYS A 87 6.45 -6.38 2.44
CA LYS A 87 7.54 -5.72 1.74
C LYS A 87 7.71 -4.27 2.18
N ALA A 88 6.63 -3.51 2.30
CA ALA A 88 6.67 -2.12 2.75
C ALA A 88 7.26 -2.00 4.17
N ILE A 89 6.87 -2.88 5.09
CA ILE A 89 7.38 -2.91 6.47
C ILE A 89 8.89 -3.25 6.49
N ILE A 90 9.33 -4.22 5.69
CA ILE A 90 10.76 -4.59 5.59
C ILE A 90 11.60 -3.41 5.07
N LEU A 91 11.08 -2.66 4.10
CA LEU A 91 11.78 -1.52 3.50
C LEU A 91 11.78 -0.28 4.40
N SER A 92 10.81 -0.14 5.28
CA SER A 92 10.68 1.00 6.21
C SER A 92 10.19 0.54 7.59
N PRO A 93 11.01 -0.21 8.34
CA PRO A 93 10.60 -0.84 9.60
C PRO A 93 10.29 0.16 10.73
N SER A 94 10.76 1.40 10.63
CA SER A 94 10.48 2.47 11.59
C SER A 94 9.24 3.30 11.24
N ASP A 95 8.65 3.07 10.08
CA ASP A 95 7.44 3.79 9.64
C ASP A 95 6.18 3.11 10.21
N TYR A 96 5.79 3.50 11.43
CA TYR A 96 4.60 2.96 12.08
C TYR A 96 3.29 3.32 11.36
N THR A 97 3.28 4.29 10.45
CA THR A 97 2.08 4.65 9.68
C THR A 97 1.61 3.53 8.76
N ILE A 98 2.53 2.67 8.32
CA ILE A 98 2.18 1.45 7.58
C ILE A 98 1.36 0.51 8.48
N ASN A 99 1.80 0.32 9.72
CA ASN A 99 1.09 -0.52 10.71
C ASN A 99 -0.27 0.09 11.07
N GLU A 100 -0.38 1.42 11.20
CA GLU A 100 -1.67 2.09 11.41
C GLU A 100 -2.65 1.79 10.27
N ARG A 101 -2.23 1.88 9.01
CA ARG A 101 -3.08 1.53 7.87
C ARG A 101 -3.53 0.07 7.89
N VAL A 102 -2.66 -0.86 8.32
CA VAL A 102 -3.05 -2.27 8.51
C VAL A 102 -4.16 -2.39 9.54
N LEU A 103 -4.01 -1.76 10.71
CA LEU A 103 -5.03 -1.82 11.76
C LEU A 103 -6.34 -1.18 11.32
N ASP A 104 -6.30 0.01 10.73
CA ASP A 104 -7.50 0.73 10.28
C ASP A 104 -8.28 -0.06 9.23
N THR A 105 -7.59 -0.81 8.39
CA THR A 105 -8.21 -1.55 7.31
C THR A 105 -8.67 -2.94 7.74
N PHE A 106 -7.89 -3.66 8.52
CA PHE A 106 -8.05 -5.10 8.72
C PHE A 106 -8.44 -5.52 10.12
N SER A 107 -8.34 -4.66 11.15
CA SER A 107 -8.63 -5.04 12.54
C SER A 107 -10.07 -5.50 12.76
N SER A 108 -11.01 -5.01 11.97
CA SER A 108 -12.43 -5.37 12.05
C SER A 108 -12.94 -6.15 10.82
N SER A 109 -12.05 -6.51 9.91
CA SER A 109 -12.42 -7.21 8.68
C SER A 109 -12.46 -8.73 8.91
N PRO A 110 -13.60 -9.40 8.63
CA PRO A 110 -13.68 -10.86 8.75
C PRO A 110 -12.79 -11.58 7.71
N ASP A 111 -12.45 -10.92 6.61
CA ASP A 111 -11.63 -11.45 5.52
C ASP A 111 -10.16 -10.97 5.63
N SER A 112 -9.75 -10.49 6.81
CA SER A 112 -8.37 -10.03 7.04
C SER A 112 -7.36 -11.12 6.69
N PRO A 113 -6.31 -10.81 5.91
CA PRO A 113 -5.21 -11.73 5.68
C PRO A 113 -4.24 -11.81 6.86
N PHE A 114 -4.42 -10.94 7.88
CA PHE A 114 -3.59 -10.88 9.07
C PHE A 114 -4.23 -11.68 10.21
N THR A 115 -3.39 -12.39 10.96
CA THR A 115 -3.80 -13.06 12.20
C THR A 115 -3.98 -12.05 13.34
N ASP A 116 -4.74 -12.42 14.37
CA ASP A 116 -4.90 -11.60 15.58
C ASP A 116 -3.54 -11.31 16.23
N GLU A 117 -2.61 -12.28 16.21
CA GLU A 117 -1.26 -12.12 16.74
C GLU A 117 -0.44 -11.10 15.93
N GLU A 118 -0.51 -11.11 14.61
CA GLU A 118 0.15 -10.10 13.76
C GLU A 118 -0.41 -8.71 14.04
N LEU A 119 -1.74 -8.57 14.09
CA LEU A 119 -2.40 -7.29 14.42
C LEU A 119 -2.00 -6.79 15.81
N TYR A 120 -1.90 -7.67 16.79
CA TYR A 120 -1.41 -7.34 18.13
C TYR A 120 0.03 -6.81 18.10
N HIS A 121 0.94 -7.45 17.36
CA HIS A 121 2.32 -6.99 17.23
C HIS A 121 2.43 -5.64 16.52
N TYR A 122 1.59 -5.41 15.49
CA TYR A 122 1.53 -4.08 14.84
C TYR A 122 1.00 -3.02 15.80
N ALA A 123 -0.04 -3.33 16.58
CA ALA A 123 -0.56 -2.42 17.59
C ALA A 123 0.48 -2.08 18.66
N GLN A 124 1.24 -3.05 19.15
CA GLN A 124 2.36 -2.80 20.08
C GLN A 124 3.42 -1.88 19.46
N SER A 125 3.75 -2.07 18.19
CA SER A 125 4.71 -1.21 17.48
C SER A 125 4.21 0.24 17.40
N ILE A 126 2.94 0.44 17.11
CA ILE A 126 2.32 1.76 17.07
C ILE A 126 2.37 2.43 18.44
N ILE A 127 2.00 1.72 19.51
CA ILE A 127 2.00 2.27 20.89
C ILE A 127 3.39 2.75 21.31
N ARG A 128 4.45 2.10 20.88
CA ARG A 128 5.84 2.54 21.17
C ARG A 128 6.15 3.92 20.58
N SER A 129 5.58 4.25 19.42
CA SER A 129 5.80 5.52 18.71
C SER A 129 4.70 6.54 18.99
N CYS A 130 3.48 6.07 19.19
CA CYS A 130 2.27 6.87 19.42
C CYS A 130 1.45 6.24 20.57
N PRO A 131 1.81 6.48 21.85
CA PRO A 131 1.17 5.84 23.01
C PRO A 131 -0.33 6.08 23.12
N ASN A 132 -0.82 7.19 22.57
CA ASN A 132 -2.22 7.60 22.63
C ASN A 132 -3.08 7.11 21.46
N ASN A 133 -2.56 6.22 20.62
CA ASN A 133 -3.35 5.64 19.53
C ASN A 133 -4.43 4.70 20.08
N VAL A 134 -5.69 5.15 20.02
CA VAL A 134 -6.84 4.45 20.64
C VAL A 134 -7.06 3.08 19.99
N THR A 135 -7.01 3.00 18.66
CA THR A 135 -7.20 1.73 17.93
C THR A 135 -6.16 0.70 18.36
N ALA A 136 -4.91 1.10 18.45
CA ALA A 136 -3.83 0.20 18.87
C ALA A 136 -4.00 -0.25 20.35
N GLN A 137 -4.38 0.66 21.24
CA GLN A 137 -4.68 0.33 22.64
C GLN A 137 -5.82 -0.69 22.77
N ASP A 138 -6.91 -0.49 22.01
CA ASP A 138 -8.07 -1.39 22.03
C ASP A 138 -7.71 -2.79 21.56
N ILE A 139 -6.89 -2.90 20.49
CA ILE A 139 -6.43 -4.19 19.98
C ILE A 139 -5.56 -4.91 21.00
N VAL A 140 -4.58 -4.22 21.60
CA VAL A 140 -3.71 -4.80 22.62
C VAL A 140 -4.54 -5.29 23.82
N THR A 141 -5.42 -4.46 24.33
CA THR A 141 -6.28 -4.81 25.48
C THR A 141 -7.18 -6.02 25.16
N THR A 142 -7.78 -6.02 23.97
CA THR A 142 -8.67 -7.11 23.53
C THR A 142 -7.92 -8.44 23.39
N TYR A 143 -6.72 -8.41 22.82
CA TYR A 143 -5.89 -9.60 22.64
C TYR A 143 -5.42 -10.17 23.99
N GLU A 144 -4.91 -9.33 24.88
CA GLU A 144 -4.42 -9.73 26.20
C GLU A 144 -5.53 -10.30 27.08
N ASN A 145 -6.76 -9.81 26.96
CA ASN A 145 -7.92 -10.33 27.71
C ASN A 145 -8.41 -11.72 27.20
N ARG A 146 -7.93 -12.19 26.04
CA ARG A 146 -8.26 -13.53 25.50
C ARG A 146 -7.23 -14.58 25.87
N LEU A 147 -6.07 -14.19 26.38
CA LEU A 147 -5.00 -15.08 26.83
C LEU A 147 -5.27 -15.57 28.26
#